data_7197896a2738e7bb3d68f8db2bfe6526
#
_entry.id   7197896a2738e7bb3d68f8db2bfe6526
#
_cell.length_a   1.000
_cell.length_b   1.000
_cell.length_c   1.000
_cell.angle_alpha   90.00
_cell.angle_beta   90.00
_cell.angle_gamma   90.00
#
_symmetry.space_group_name_H-M   'P 1'
#
loop_
_entity.id
_entity.type
_entity.pdbx_description
1 polymer ?
#
loop_
_entity_poly.entity_id
_entity_poly.type
_entity_poly.pdbx_seq_one_letter_code
_entity_poly.pdbx_strand_id
1 'polypeptide(L)'
;TDKTERAIRQQALDNIFGNLKRSGNGNHKTKHAGNGDEHTGEFREFHFGDGLERISLTESLRNAQINNGVADFMLTENDLVVEETQYKSQMSTVLMIDISHSMILYGEDRITPAKKVAMALAELITTRYPKDTLDILVFGNDAWTIAIRDLPYLKVGPYHTNTVAG
;
A
#
# COMPACT_ATOMS: atom_id res chain seq x y z
N THR A 1 -1.21 -13.47 -24.03
CA THR A 1 -1.34 -12.01 -24.27
C THR A 1 -1.59 -11.30 -22.96
N ASP A 2 -1.12 -10.08 -22.83
CA ASP A 2 -1.23 -9.24 -21.61
C ASP A 2 -2.67 -9.17 -21.04
N LYS A 3 -3.67 -9.13 -21.92
CA LYS A 3 -5.10 -9.14 -21.53
C LYS A 3 -5.52 -10.44 -20.85
N THR A 4 -5.03 -11.57 -21.35
CA THR A 4 -5.37 -12.89 -20.79
C THR A 4 -4.73 -13.09 -19.41
N GLU A 5 -3.48 -12.68 -19.27
CA GLU A 5 -2.74 -12.76 -18.02
C GLU A 5 -3.36 -11.87 -16.94
N ARG A 6 -3.76 -10.65 -17.30
CA ARG A 6 -4.49 -9.75 -16.42
C ARG A 6 -5.84 -10.33 -15.99
N ALA A 7 -6.59 -10.95 -16.92
CA ALA A 7 -7.86 -11.58 -16.60
C ALA A 7 -7.70 -12.72 -15.59
N ILE A 8 -6.65 -13.55 -15.72
CA ILE A 8 -6.36 -14.63 -14.79
C ILE A 8 -6.03 -14.09 -13.39
N ARG A 9 -5.22 -13.04 -13.30
CA ARG A 9 -4.90 -12.40 -12.01
C ARG A 9 -6.12 -11.76 -11.36
N GLN A 10 -6.95 -11.06 -12.15
CA GLN A 10 -8.19 -10.47 -11.69
C GLN A 10 -9.16 -11.53 -11.15
N GLN A 11 -9.30 -12.64 -11.86
CA GLN A 11 -10.13 -13.76 -11.40
C GLN A 11 -9.60 -14.36 -10.09
N ALA A 12 -8.29 -14.48 -9.92
CA ALA A 12 -7.68 -14.93 -8.68
C ALA A 12 -7.95 -13.94 -7.53
N LEU A 13 -7.86 -12.63 -7.79
CA LEU A 13 -8.19 -11.58 -6.83
C LEU A 13 -9.65 -11.67 -6.38
N ASP A 14 -10.59 -11.76 -7.32
CA ASP A 14 -12.03 -11.82 -7.04
C ASP A 14 -12.39 -13.08 -6.23
N ASN A 15 -11.73 -14.20 -6.52
CA ASN A 15 -11.95 -15.46 -5.79
C ASN A 15 -11.43 -15.44 -4.35
N ILE A 16 -10.36 -14.70 -4.07
CA ILE A 16 -9.69 -14.70 -2.76
C ILE A 16 -10.14 -13.51 -1.90
N PHE A 17 -10.22 -12.34 -2.47
CA PHE A 17 -10.49 -11.10 -1.74
C PHE A 17 -11.86 -10.48 -2.03
N GLY A 18 -12.61 -11.03 -2.99
CA GLY A 18 -13.88 -10.45 -3.45
C GLY A 18 -13.68 -9.13 -4.21
N ASN A 19 -14.76 -8.36 -4.33
CA ASN A 19 -14.74 -7.09 -5.05
C ASN A 19 -14.10 -5.97 -4.22
N LEU A 20 -12.83 -5.69 -4.47
CA LEU A 20 -12.10 -4.60 -3.84
C LEU A 20 -12.19 -3.30 -4.67
N LYS A 21 -12.61 -2.22 -4.02
CA LYS A 21 -12.59 -0.89 -4.65
C LYS A 21 -11.17 -0.35 -4.70
N ARG A 22 -10.81 0.27 -5.83
CA ARG A 22 -9.51 0.90 -6.02
C ARG A 22 -9.32 2.06 -5.04
N SER A 23 -8.21 2.10 -4.32
CA SER A 23 -7.79 3.25 -3.53
C SER A 23 -6.99 4.21 -4.41
N GLY A 24 -7.42 5.47 -4.48
CA GLY A 24 -6.75 6.49 -5.32
C GLY A 24 -5.35 6.87 -4.84
N ASN A 25 -5.03 6.63 -3.58
CA ASN A 25 -3.76 7.02 -2.95
C ASN A 25 -3.24 5.89 -2.08
N GLY A 26 -1.90 5.76 -1.93
CA GLY A 26 -1.28 4.86 -0.96
C GLY A 26 -1.90 5.08 0.42
N ASN A 27 -2.40 4.04 1.08
CA ASN A 27 -3.28 4.19 2.23
C ASN A 27 -2.76 3.44 3.46
N HIS A 28 -1.45 3.33 3.59
CA HIS A 28 -0.85 2.82 4.82
C HIS A 28 -0.80 3.95 5.84
N LYS A 29 -1.78 3.95 6.77
CA LYS A 29 -1.78 4.89 7.91
C LYS A 29 -0.60 4.55 8.80
N THR A 30 0.37 5.45 8.89
CA THR A 30 1.40 5.37 9.93
C THR A 30 0.85 5.94 11.23
N LYS A 31 1.23 5.34 12.39
CA LYS A 31 0.81 5.81 13.71
C LYS A 31 1.41 7.17 14.11
N HIS A 32 2.29 7.73 13.30
CA HIS A 32 2.95 8.99 13.57
C HIS A 32 2.41 10.06 12.62
N ALA A 33 1.78 11.08 13.18
CA ALA A 33 1.57 12.34 12.50
C ALA A 33 2.95 12.91 12.14
N GLY A 34 3.20 13.18 10.88
CA GLY A 34 4.50 13.61 10.42
C GLY A 34 4.38 14.65 9.31
N ASN A 35 5.49 15.31 8.98
CA ASN A 35 5.59 16.31 7.92
C ASN A 35 5.46 15.68 6.51
N GLY A 36 4.32 15.07 6.19
CA GLY A 36 4.04 14.55 4.85
C GLY A 36 3.54 15.64 3.92
N ASP A 37 3.86 15.54 2.64
CA ASP A 37 3.50 16.53 1.61
C ASP A 37 2.03 16.44 1.13
N GLU A 38 1.21 15.52 1.62
CA GLU A 38 -0.18 15.41 1.21
C GLU A 38 -1.13 16.00 2.26
N HIS A 39 -1.80 17.07 1.88
CA HIS A 39 -2.88 17.71 2.61
C HIS A 39 -4.09 16.77 2.67
N THR A 40 -4.58 16.46 3.84
CA THR A 40 -5.77 15.61 4.03
C THR A 40 -7.07 16.38 3.91
N GLY A 41 -6.99 17.72 4.00
CA GLY A 41 -8.15 18.57 4.15
C GLY A 41 -8.81 18.46 5.53
N GLU A 42 -8.19 17.73 6.45
CA GLU A 42 -8.60 17.69 7.86
C GLU A 42 -7.84 18.77 8.62
N PHE A 43 -8.54 19.48 9.51
CA PHE A 43 -8.01 20.58 10.29
C PHE A 43 -8.13 20.25 11.77
N ARG A 44 -7.13 20.68 12.55
CA ARG A 44 -7.15 20.60 14.01
C ARG A 44 -6.66 21.89 14.64
N GLU A 45 -6.92 22.07 15.92
CA GLU A 45 -6.41 23.19 16.68
C GLU A 45 -4.87 23.19 16.69
N PHE A 46 -4.30 24.39 16.69
CA PHE A 46 -2.85 24.59 16.81
C PHE A 46 -2.39 24.19 18.21
N HIS A 47 -1.27 23.49 18.28
CA HIS A 47 -0.57 23.20 19.54
C HIS A 47 0.85 23.71 19.48
N PHE A 48 1.37 24.15 20.60
CA PHE A 48 2.76 24.61 20.71
C PHE A 48 3.73 23.51 20.23
N GLY A 49 4.55 23.86 19.21
CA GLY A 49 5.47 22.92 18.53
C GLY A 49 5.04 22.53 17.13
N ASP A 50 3.84 22.89 16.69
CA ASP A 50 3.43 22.76 15.30
C ASP A 50 4.21 23.73 14.41
N GLY A 51 4.52 23.28 13.18
CA GLY A 51 5.16 24.11 12.19
C GLY A 51 4.24 25.25 11.73
N LEU A 52 4.72 26.48 11.74
CA LEU A 52 3.94 27.66 11.33
C LEU A 52 3.51 27.61 9.85
N GLU A 53 4.27 26.90 9.02
CA GLU A 53 3.97 26.65 7.61
C GLU A 53 2.70 25.84 7.38
N ARG A 54 2.23 25.15 8.42
CA ARG A 54 1.04 24.29 8.39
C ARG A 54 -0.23 25.01 8.85
N ILE A 55 -0.12 26.25 9.28
CA ILE A 55 -1.27 27.04 9.71
C ILE A 55 -2.13 27.39 8.50
N SER A 56 -3.39 26.96 8.55
CA SER A 56 -4.41 27.40 7.59
C SER A 56 -4.90 28.78 7.96
N LEU A 57 -4.40 29.81 7.28
CA LEU A 57 -4.83 31.20 7.56
C LEU A 57 -6.33 31.39 7.30
N THR A 58 -6.87 30.73 6.27
CA THR A 58 -8.29 30.86 5.92
C THR A 58 -9.20 30.37 7.05
N GLU A 59 -8.92 29.15 7.58
CA GLU A 59 -9.72 28.58 8.66
C GLU A 59 -9.47 29.30 9.98
N SER A 60 -8.24 29.72 10.26
CA SER A 60 -7.89 30.51 11.45
C SER A 60 -8.59 31.86 11.48
N LEU A 61 -8.61 32.59 10.35
CA LEU A 61 -9.35 33.86 10.23
C LEU A 61 -10.87 33.66 10.37
N ARG A 62 -11.38 32.56 9.83
CA ARG A 62 -12.78 32.20 9.99
C ARG A 62 -13.15 31.95 11.47
N ASN A 63 -12.31 31.22 12.18
CA ASN A 63 -12.50 30.99 13.62
C ASN A 63 -12.46 32.31 14.42
N ALA A 64 -11.49 33.15 14.13
CA ALA A 64 -11.38 34.46 14.77
C ALA A 64 -12.63 35.33 14.52
N GLN A 65 -13.20 35.30 13.32
CA GLN A 65 -14.45 36.01 13.01
C GLN A 65 -15.65 35.44 13.75
N ILE A 66 -15.72 34.11 13.91
CA ILE A 66 -16.78 33.44 14.66
C ILE A 66 -16.70 33.79 16.16
N ASN A 67 -15.48 33.78 16.71
CA ASN A 67 -15.25 33.97 18.15
C ASN A 67 -15.35 35.45 18.59
N ASN A 68 -14.80 36.36 17.79
CA ASN A 68 -14.64 37.77 18.18
C ASN A 68 -15.54 38.73 17.37
N GLY A 69 -16.22 38.25 16.31
CA GLY A 69 -17.02 39.10 15.42
C GLY A 69 -16.17 39.84 14.41
N VAL A 70 -16.86 40.49 13.47
CA VAL A 70 -16.20 41.24 12.36
C VAL A 70 -15.76 42.64 12.78
N ALA A 71 -16.48 43.26 13.77
CA ALA A 71 -16.21 44.63 14.16
C ALA A 71 -14.97 44.78 15.07
N ASP A 72 -14.76 43.78 15.97
CA ASP A 72 -13.63 43.75 16.89
C ASP A 72 -12.68 42.60 16.54
N PHE A 73 -12.34 42.47 15.25
CA PHE A 73 -11.53 41.38 14.77
C PHE A 73 -10.16 41.30 15.49
N MET A 74 -9.90 40.21 16.17
CA MET A 74 -8.63 39.88 16.78
C MET A 74 -8.32 38.39 16.57
N LEU A 75 -7.13 38.09 16.12
CA LEU A 75 -6.65 36.74 15.95
C LEU A 75 -5.90 36.32 17.24
N THR A 76 -6.36 35.28 17.90
CA THR A 76 -5.72 34.70 19.07
C THR A 76 -5.13 33.32 18.76
N GLU A 77 -4.27 32.80 19.63
CA GLU A 77 -3.69 31.46 19.47
C GLU A 77 -4.76 30.36 19.41
N ASN A 78 -5.87 30.52 20.12
CA ASN A 78 -6.98 29.57 20.13
C ASN A 78 -7.77 29.54 18.81
N ASP A 79 -7.61 30.56 17.96
CA ASP A 79 -8.25 30.61 16.64
C ASP A 79 -7.39 29.94 15.57
N LEU A 80 -6.12 29.64 15.90
CA LEU A 80 -5.20 29.05 14.95
C LEU A 80 -5.55 27.59 14.68
N VAL A 81 -5.59 27.25 13.39
CA VAL A 81 -5.90 25.93 12.88
C VAL A 81 -4.77 25.46 11.98
N VAL A 82 -4.31 24.25 12.21
CA VAL A 82 -3.31 23.59 11.36
C VAL A 82 -3.95 22.53 10.50
N GLU A 83 -3.49 22.44 9.27
CA GLU A 83 -3.87 21.37 8.39
C GLU A 83 -3.13 20.08 8.77
N GLU A 84 -3.86 19.00 8.96
CA GLU A 84 -3.26 17.69 9.20
C GLU A 84 -2.67 17.15 7.90
N THR A 85 -1.39 16.85 7.96
CA THR A 85 -0.69 16.13 6.90
C THR A 85 -0.47 14.69 7.36
N GLN A 86 -0.84 13.73 6.53
CA GLN A 86 -0.57 12.32 6.80
C GLN A 86 0.64 11.86 5.99
N TYR A 87 1.55 11.14 6.65
CA TYR A 87 2.52 10.33 5.94
C TYR A 87 1.79 9.18 5.27
N LYS A 88 1.63 9.25 3.97
CA LYS A 88 1.28 8.09 3.17
C LYS A 88 2.57 7.42 2.75
N SER A 89 3.01 6.45 3.54
CA SER A 89 4.19 5.66 3.21
C SER A 89 3.94 4.77 2.00
N GLN A 90 4.91 4.73 1.10
CA GLN A 90 5.01 3.67 0.10
C GLN A 90 5.59 2.42 0.77
N MET A 91 5.06 1.27 0.41
CA MET A 91 5.55 -0.01 0.89
C MET A 91 6.21 -0.78 -0.24
N SER A 92 7.36 -1.38 0.05
CA SER A 92 7.99 -2.36 -0.84
C SER A 92 7.73 -3.76 -0.30
N THR A 93 7.11 -4.59 -1.10
CA THR A 93 6.77 -5.98 -0.75
C THR A 93 7.61 -6.92 -1.58
N VAL A 94 8.24 -7.90 -0.94
CA VAL A 94 8.89 -9.02 -1.63
C VAL A 94 8.08 -10.27 -1.36
N LEU A 95 7.58 -10.89 -2.42
CA LEU A 95 6.86 -12.15 -2.35
C LEU A 95 7.79 -13.28 -2.73
N MET A 96 8.10 -14.16 -1.78
CA MET A 96 8.96 -15.32 -1.98
C MET A 96 8.12 -16.58 -2.21
N ILE A 97 8.41 -17.31 -3.30
CA ILE A 97 7.69 -18.53 -3.68
C ILE A 97 8.67 -19.69 -3.81
N ASP A 98 8.45 -20.73 -2.99
CA ASP A 98 9.19 -21.98 -3.12
C ASP A 98 8.70 -22.74 -4.37
N ILE A 99 9.64 -23.08 -5.25
CA ILE A 99 9.39 -23.88 -6.46
C ILE A 99 10.14 -25.22 -6.41
N SER A 100 10.61 -25.62 -5.26
CA SER A 100 11.30 -26.89 -5.04
C SER A 100 10.37 -28.10 -5.24
N HIS A 101 10.96 -29.25 -5.42
CA HIS A 101 10.23 -30.50 -5.63
C HIS A 101 9.29 -30.87 -4.45
N SER A 102 9.59 -30.39 -3.26
CA SER A 102 8.75 -30.58 -2.06
C SER A 102 7.33 -30.01 -2.20
N MET A 103 7.13 -29.05 -3.12
CA MET A 103 5.83 -28.43 -3.37
C MET A 103 4.82 -29.36 -4.06
N ILE A 104 5.27 -30.52 -4.59
CA ILE A 104 4.43 -31.54 -5.25
C ILE A 104 4.63 -32.96 -4.70
N LEU A 105 5.42 -33.11 -3.62
CA LEU A 105 5.65 -34.40 -3.00
C LEU A 105 4.40 -34.95 -2.31
N TYR A 106 4.33 -36.29 -2.24
CA TYR A 106 3.26 -37.01 -1.56
C TYR A 106 1.85 -36.85 -2.15
N GLY A 107 1.75 -36.46 -3.44
CA GLY A 107 0.46 -36.25 -4.11
C GLY A 107 -0.25 -34.96 -3.73
N GLU A 108 0.36 -34.11 -2.93
CA GLU A 108 -0.14 -32.77 -2.60
C GLU A 108 0.34 -31.74 -3.62
N ASP A 109 -0.61 -31.07 -4.24
CA ASP A 109 -0.32 -29.92 -5.11
C ASP A 109 -0.35 -28.63 -4.29
N ARG A 110 0.79 -28.25 -3.76
CA ARG A 110 0.95 -27.01 -2.97
C ARG A 110 1.24 -25.79 -3.85
N ILE A 111 1.78 -26.00 -5.05
CA ILE A 111 2.17 -24.92 -5.95
C ILE A 111 0.95 -24.21 -6.56
N THR A 112 -0.11 -24.94 -6.89
CA THR A 112 -1.31 -24.34 -7.48
C THR A 112 -1.99 -23.35 -6.53
N PRO A 113 -2.27 -23.65 -5.26
CA PRO A 113 -2.81 -22.66 -4.33
C PRO A 113 -1.82 -21.51 -4.07
N ALA A 114 -0.51 -21.78 -3.96
CA ALA A 114 0.49 -20.73 -3.79
C ALA A 114 0.48 -19.74 -4.97
N LYS A 115 0.40 -20.22 -6.20
CA LYS A 115 0.26 -19.38 -7.39
C LYS A 115 -1.02 -18.54 -7.37
N LYS A 116 -2.15 -19.12 -6.96
CA LYS A 116 -3.42 -18.37 -6.87
C LYS A 116 -3.30 -17.22 -5.87
N VAL A 117 -2.74 -17.47 -4.69
CA VAL A 117 -2.52 -16.43 -3.69
C VAL A 117 -1.55 -15.36 -4.20
N ALA A 118 -0.44 -15.77 -4.82
CA ALA A 118 0.54 -14.85 -5.39
C ALA A 118 -0.07 -13.93 -6.46
N MET A 119 -0.87 -14.49 -7.37
CA MET A 119 -1.57 -13.72 -8.40
C MET A 119 -2.59 -12.75 -7.81
N ALA A 120 -3.36 -13.18 -6.81
CA ALA A 120 -4.33 -12.34 -6.13
C ALA A 120 -3.64 -11.19 -5.38
N LEU A 121 -2.54 -11.47 -4.67
CA LEU A 121 -1.77 -10.46 -3.96
C LEU A 121 -1.12 -9.46 -4.93
N ALA A 122 -0.56 -9.94 -6.04
CA ALA A 122 0.01 -9.08 -7.07
C ALA A 122 -1.04 -8.13 -7.67
N GLU A 123 -2.23 -8.64 -7.99
CA GLU A 123 -3.32 -7.80 -8.50
C GLU A 123 -3.85 -6.84 -7.43
N LEU A 124 -3.93 -7.27 -6.16
CA LEU A 124 -4.31 -6.42 -5.04
C LEU A 124 -3.37 -5.23 -4.90
N ILE A 125 -2.05 -5.49 -4.83
CA ILE A 125 -1.05 -4.44 -4.64
C ILE A 125 -1.06 -3.48 -5.82
N THR A 126 -0.98 -3.99 -7.05
CA THR A 126 -0.91 -3.14 -8.25
C THR A 126 -2.19 -2.34 -8.52
N THR A 127 -3.35 -2.82 -8.05
CA THR A 127 -4.64 -2.15 -8.28
C THR A 127 -5.00 -1.21 -7.15
N ARG A 128 -4.84 -1.66 -5.90
CA ARG A 128 -5.27 -0.90 -4.73
C ARG A 128 -4.20 0.06 -4.21
N TYR A 129 -2.93 -0.32 -4.35
CA TYR A 129 -1.78 0.43 -3.85
C TYR A 129 -0.79 0.75 -4.98
N PRO A 130 -1.16 1.62 -5.95
CA PRO A 130 -0.37 1.85 -7.16
C PRO A 130 0.99 2.51 -6.92
N LYS A 131 1.22 3.06 -5.72
CA LYS A 131 2.51 3.63 -5.31
C LYS A 131 3.43 2.60 -4.64
N ASP A 132 2.90 1.44 -4.25
CA ASP A 132 3.69 0.37 -3.64
C ASP A 132 4.43 -0.42 -4.72
N THR A 133 5.58 -0.98 -4.35
CA THR A 133 6.34 -1.87 -5.21
C THR A 133 6.15 -3.33 -4.79
N LEU A 134 6.14 -4.22 -5.77
CA LEU A 134 6.09 -5.66 -5.54
C LEU A 134 7.16 -6.34 -6.39
N ASP A 135 8.08 -7.00 -5.71
CA ASP A 135 9.06 -7.89 -6.30
C ASP A 135 8.68 -9.35 -6.00
N ILE A 136 8.83 -10.22 -6.98
CA ILE A 136 8.55 -11.64 -6.83
C ILE A 136 9.85 -12.40 -6.97
N LEU A 137 10.22 -13.10 -5.92
CA LEU A 137 11.37 -13.96 -5.84
C LEU A 137 10.92 -15.41 -5.83
N VAL A 138 11.46 -16.22 -6.70
CA VAL A 138 11.29 -17.67 -6.67
C VAL A 138 12.59 -18.32 -6.22
N PHE A 139 12.49 -19.38 -5.44
CA PHE A 139 13.67 -20.08 -4.95
C PHE A 139 13.51 -21.59 -4.99
N GLY A 140 14.63 -22.26 -5.16
CA GLY A 140 14.83 -23.70 -5.17
C GLY A 140 16.27 -23.95 -4.75
N ASN A 141 17.11 -24.47 -5.61
CA ASN A 141 18.56 -24.54 -5.37
C ASN A 141 19.20 -23.16 -5.31
N ASP A 142 18.71 -22.26 -6.16
CA ASP A 142 19.07 -20.85 -6.25
C ASP A 142 17.82 -19.98 -6.16
N ALA A 143 18.00 -18.67 -6.11
CA ALA A 143 16.91 -17.70 -6.10
C ALA A 143 17.07 -16.69 -7.23
N TRP A 144 15.94 -16.30 -7.84
CA TRP A 144 15.88 -15.27 -8.88
C TRP A 144 14.54 -14.57 -8.90
N THR A 145 14.53 -13.37 -9.41
CA THR A 145 13.30 -12.58 -9.57
C THR A 145 12.56 -12.96 -10.84
N ILE A 146 11.23 -12.91 -10.79
CA ILE A 146 10.36 -13.08 -11.95
C ILE A 146 9.40 -11.90 -12.08
N ALA A 147 8.92 -11.64 -13.29
CA ALA A 147 7.89 -10.64 -13.50
C ALA A 147 6.51 -11.18 -13.09
N ILE A 148 5.61 -10.27 -12.67
CA ILE A 148 4.22 -10.62 -12.29
C ILE A 148 3.49 -11.39 -13.40
N ARG A 149 3.76 -11.07 -14.67
CA ARG A 149 3.18 -11.76 -15.84
C ARG A 149 3.56 -13.24 -15.93
N ASP A 150 4.70 -13.62 -15.35
CA ASP A 150 5.23 -14.99 -15.43
C ASP A 150 4.61 -15.91 -14.36
N LEU A 151 3.96 -15.35 -13.34
CA LEU A 151 3.31 -16.12 -12.26
C LEU A 151 2.38 -17.24 -12.73
N PRO A 152 1.47 -17.03 -13.72
CA PRO A 152 0.58 -18.10 -14.18
C PRO A 152 1.32 -19.30 -14.74
N TYR A 153 2.50 -19.07 -15.31
CA TYR A 153 3.32 -20.08 -15.99
C TYR A 153 4.37 -20.75 -15.10
N LEU A 154 4.44 -20.32 -13.82
CA LEU A 154 5.38 -20.86 -12.85
C LEU A 154 5.18 -22.36 -12.68
N LYS A 155 6.27 -23.12 -12.76
CA LYS A 155 6.27 -24.57 -12.57
C LYS A 155 7.28 -24.95 -11.49
N VAL A 156 6.96 -26.04 -10.78
CA VAL A 156 7.92 -26.68 -9.88
C VAL A 156 9.06 -27.29 -10.71
N GLY A 157 10.29 -27.06 -10.27
CA GLY A 157 11.48 -27.65 -10.85
C GLY A 157 12.01 -28.82 -10.01
N PRO A 158 13.00 -29.55 -10.54
CA PRO A 158 13.70 -30.62 -9.83
C PRO A 158 14.71 -30.04 -8.82
N TYR A 159 14.28 -29.05 -8.05
CA TYR A 159 15.13 -28.30 -7.11
C TYR A 159 14.95 -28.81 -5.69
N HIS A 160 16.02 -28.74 -4.90
CA HIS A 160 15.94 -28.87 -3.45
C HIS A 160 15.59 -27.50 -2.84
N THR A 161 14.96 -27.53 -1.68
CA THR A 161 14.65 -26.29 -0.96
C THR A 161 15.92 -25.71 -0.37
N ASN A 162 16.37 -24.55 -0.84
CA ASN A 162 17.47 -23.77 -0.31
C ASN A 162 17.00 -22.38 0.08
N THR A 163 16.57 -22.22 1.34
CA THR A 163 16.08 -20.94 1.86
C THR A 163 17.17 -19.89 2.09
N VAL A 164 18.44 -20.29 2.06
CA VAL A 164 19.59 -19.39 2.21
C VAL A 164 19.83 -18.59 0.93
N ALA A 165 19.40 -19.12 -0.22
CA ALA A 165 19.54 -18.46 -1.51
C ALA A 165 18.46 -17.36 -1.75
N GLY A 166 17.31 -17.46 -1.07
CA GLY A 166 16.20 -16.48 -1.17
C GLY A 166 16.29 -15.45 -0.07
#